data_47f813271e8bdf75c2f32bb798759309
#
_entry.id   47f813271e8bdf75c2f32bb798759309
#
_cell.length_a   1.000
_cell.length_b   1.000
_cell.length_c   1.000
_cell.angle_alpha   90.00
_cell.angle_beta   90.00
_cell.angle_gamma   90.00
#
_symmetry.space_group_name_H-M   'P 1'
#
loop_
_entity.id
_entity.type
_entity.pdbx_description
1 polymer ?
#
loop_
_entity_poly.entity_id
_entity_poly.type
_entity_poly.pdbx_seq_one_letter_code
_entity_poly.pdbx_strand_id
1 'polypeptide(L)'
;ELAAVVHGTTIATNAVLERKGARCGLITTRGFRDILELGRRTRPNNYGMTGSFEPLIDRELRLEVSERLDARGRILLPLDEDEVRTALKTLHELGAEAVVIHFLHAYANPVHEQRAAEIARTNWPTGFISISSDILREVREFERGSTAAVNAYVQPVLSSYLSRISDRLQEAGFGHDLLVMQGNGGTLTAPAAARQPVQTVMSGPAAGAVAAAHIGQQSGFDNLIACDMGGTSFDVSVIVGATPSLSAEKDL
;
A
#
# COMPACT_ATOMS: atom_id res chain seq x y z
N GLU A 1 7.53 3.94 -34.08
CA GLU A 1 6.32 3.93 -33.23
C GLU A 1 6.62 3.17 -31.97
N LEU A 2 6.38 3.78 -30.78
CA LEU A 2 6.59 3.11 -29.49
C LEU A 2 5.41 2.16 -29.23
N ALA A 3 5.69 0.88 -29.02
CA ALA A 3 4.66 -0.13 -28.75
C ALA A 3 4.23 -0.12 -27.26
N ALA A 4 5.13 0.18 -26.34
CA ALA A 4 4.87 0.23 -24.90
C ALA A 4 5.86 1.18 -24.20
N VAL A 5 5.40 1.76 -23.09
CA VAL A 5 6.24 2.47 -22.11
C VAL A 5 6.05 1.82 -20.77
N VAL A 6 7.15 1.33 -20.18
CA VAL A 6 7.15 0.74 -18.83
C VAL A 6 8.00 1.62 -17.93
N HIS A 7 7.43 2.04 -16.80
CA HIS A 7 8.03 3.00 -15.88
C HIS A 7 8.24 2.40 -14.49
N GLY A 8 9.49 2.38 -14.03
CA GLY A 8 9.83 2.12 -12.62
C GLY A 8 9.93 3.44 -11.86
N THR A 9 9.48 3.48 -10.62
CA THR A 9 9.52 4.69 -9.81
C THR A 9 9.86 4.40 -8.35
N THR A 10 10.64 5.28 -7.73
CA THR A 10 10.96 5.24 -6.29
C THR A 10 10.08 6.16 -5.45
N ILE A 11 9.11 6.87 -6.05
CA ILE A 11 8.29 7.87 -5.36
C ILE A 11 7.56 7.29 -4.15
N ALA A 12 6.92 6.12 -4.32
CA ALA A 12 6.20 5.47 -3.23
C ALA A 12 7.16 5.05 -2.11
N THR A 13 8.28 4.44 -2.45
CA THR A 13 9.32 4.04 -1.49
C THR A 13 9.90 5.23 -0.75
N ASN A 14 10.27 6.30 -1.48
CA ASN A 14 10.83 7.50 -0.88
C ASN A 14 9.83 8.22 0.03
N ALA A 15 8.54 8.28 -0.37
CA ALA A 15 7.49 8.88 0.46
C ALA A 15 7.36 8.17 1.82
N VAL A 16 7.50 6.84 1.86
CA VAL A 16 7.47 6.06 3.11
C VAL A 16 8.75 6.30 3.92
N LEU A 17 9.92 6.15 3.31
CA LEU A 17 11.22 6.26 4.01
C LEU A 17 11.47 7.67 4.56
N GLU A 18 11.09 8.70 3.80
CA GLU A 18 11.26 10.10 4.20
C GLU A 18 10.10 10.64 5.06
N ARG A 19 9.09 9.82 5.32
CA ARG A 19 7.87 10.22 6.05
C ARG A 19 7.17 11.44 5.42
N LYS A 20 7.10 11.49 4.08
CA LYS A 20 6.53 12.61 3.30
C LYS A 20 5.29 12.18 2.51
N GLY A 21 4.43 11.36 3.08
CA GLY A 21 3.15 10.96 2.48
C GLY A 21 1.98 11.81 2.98
N ALA A 22 0.77 11.41 2.59
CA ALA A 22 -0.46 12.06 2.98
C ALA A 22 -0.77 11.89 4.47
N ARG A 23 -1.44 12.86 5.08
CA ARG A 23 -2.03 12.69 6.40
C ARG A 23 -3.24 11.77 6.29
N CYS A 24 -3.13 10.58 6.85
CA CYS A 24 -4.15 9.54 6.73
C CYS A 24 -5.02 9.41 7.98
N GLY A 25 -6.32 9.11 7.78
CA GLY A 25 -7.21 8.66 8.82
C GLY A 25 -7.48 7.16 8.72
N LEU A 26 -7.83 6.51 9.82
CA LEU A 26 -8.25 5.11 9.90
C LEU A 26 -9.63 5.01 10.52
N ILE A 27 -10.53 4.25 9.87
CA ILE A 27 -11.78 3.79 10.45
C ILE A 27 -11.67 2.29 10.67
N THR A 28 -11.84 1.85 11.92
CA THR A 28 -11.64 0.46 12.30
C THR A 28 -12.72 -0.05 13.25
N THR A 29 -12.78 -1.36 13.46
CA THR A 29 -13.65 -2.03 14.43
C THR A 29 -13.41 -1.51 15.84
N ARG A 30 -14.46 -1.24 16.60
CA ARG A 30 -14.37 -0.84 18.00
C ARG A 30 -13.57 -1.84 18.84
N GLY A 31 -12.57 -1.32 19.60
CA GLY A 31 -11.59 -2.08 20.37
C GLY A 31 -10.31 -2.46 19.60
N PHE A 32 -10.14 -2.01 18.33
CA PHE A 32 -8.99 -2.38 17.48
C PHE A 32 -8.18 -1.18 16.93
N ARG A 33 -8.38 0.03 17.48
CA ARG A 33 -7.70 1.24 16.99
C ARG A 33 -6.17 1.22 17.13
N ASP A 34 -5.65 0.44 18.07
CA ASP A 34 -4.22 0.43 18.37
C ASP A 34 -3.45 -0.69 17.64
N ILE A 35 -4.10 -1.39 16.70
CA ILE A 35 -3.49 -2.51 15.97
C ILE A 35 -2.23 -2.13 15.19
N LEU A 36 -2.20 -0.93 14.58
CA LEU A 36 -1.05 -0.42 13.84
C LEU A 36 0.15 -0.11 14.74
N GLU A 37 -0.09 0.19 16.02
CA GLU A 37 0.95 0.50 17.01
C GLU A 37 1.43 -0.77 17.71
N LEU A 38 0.51 -1.67 18.03
CA LEU A 38 0.85 -2.96 18.66
C LEU A 38 1.60 -3.89 17.71
N GLY A 39 1.37 -3.78 16.42
CA GLY A 39 2.02 -4.55 15.39
C GLY A 39 1.94 -6.06 15.67
N ARG A 40 3.04 -6.75 15.43
CA ARG A 40 3.21 -8.19 15.76
C ARG A 40 3.63 -8.42 17.21
N ARG A 41 3.60 -7.43 18.08
CA ARG A 41 4.13 -7.45 19.45
C ARG A 41 5.62 -7.83 19.51
N THR A 42 6.36 -7.58 18.45
CA THR A 42 7.81 -7.68 18.45
C THR A 42 8.41 -6.50 19.20
N ARG A 43 9.63 -6.67 19.72
CA ARG A 43 10.32 -5.57 20.38
C ARG A 43 10.92 -4.64 19.33
N PRO A 44 10.81 -3.30 19.48
CA PRO A 44 11.47 -2.35 18.58
C PRO A 44 12.99 -2.54 18.57
N ASN A 45 13.58 -2.88 19.75
CA ASN A 45 14.99 -3.20 19.91
C ASN A 45 15.15 -4.65 20.34
N ASN A 46 16.16 -5.36 19.81
CA ASN A 46 16.44 -6.76 20.14
C ASN A 46 16.75 -6.95 21.62
N TYR A 47 17.32 -5.95 22.27
CA TYR A 47 17.69 -5.96 23.69
C TYR A 47 17.04 -4.81 24.43
N GLY A 48 16.66 -5.06 25.68
CA GLY A 48 15.98 -4.08 26.54
C GLY A 48 14.47 -4.05 26.33
N MET A 49 13.81 -3.12 27.01
CA MET A 49 12.38 -2.86 26.93
C MET A 49 12.10 -1.41 26.50
N THR A 50 12.98 -0.89 25.68
CA THR A 50 12.94 0.51 25.19
C THR A 50 12.63 0.52 23.69
N GLY A 51 12.18 1.68 23.22
CA GLY A 51 11.78 1.93 21.83
C GLY A 51 10.26 1.86 21.63
N SER A 52 9.81 2.49 20.57
CA SER A 52 8.43 2.50 20.12
C SER A 52 8.41 2.34 18.60
N PHE A 53 7.38 1.71 18.07
CA PHE A 53 7.09 1.80 16.65
C PHE A 53 6.38 3.11 16.37
N GLU A 54 6.74 3.75 15.28
CA GLU A 54 6.07 4.96 14.80
C GLU A 54 5.10 4.59 13.68
N PRO A 55 3.80 4.43 13.96
CA PRO A 55 2.82 4.11 12.93
C PRO A 55 2.66 5.25 11.93
N LEU A 56 2.25 4.91 10.70
CA LEU A 56 2.01 5.90 9.63
C LEU A 56 0.78 6.77 9.88
N ILE A 57 -0.14 6.33 10.73
CA ILE A 57 -1.37 7.03 11.07
C ILE A 57 -1.34 7.35 12.56
N ASP A 58 -1.37 8.62 12.91
CA ASP A 58 -1.39 9.08 14.29
C ASP A 58 -2.59 8.53 15.05
N ARG A 59 -2.44 8.27 16.35
CA ARG A 59 -3.48 7.66 17.17
C ARG A 59 -4.77 8.48 17.20
N GLU A 60 -4.67 9.81 17.14
CA GLU A 60 -5.82 10.72 17.10
C GLU A 60 -6.64 10.60 15.81
N LEU A 61 -6.03 10.14 14.72
CA LEU A 61 -6.65 9.92 13.41
C LEU A 61 -7.15 8.48 13.22
N ARG A 62 -7.14 7.65 14.27
CA ARG A 62 -7.69 6.28 14.24
C ARG A 62 -9.02 6.27 14.97
N LEU A 63 -10.11 6.20 14.24
CA LEU A 63 -11.46 6.23 14.78
C LEU A 63 -12.11 4.86 14.72
N GLU A 64 -12.92 4.57 15.72
CA GLU A 64 -13.59 3.28 15.87
C GLU A 64 -15.07 3.40 15.57
N VAL A 65 -15.63 2.37 14.93
CA VAL A 65 -17.07 2.26 14.68
C VAL A 65 -17.60 0.92 15.18
N SER A 66 -18.86 0.92 15.53
CA SER A 66 -19.58 -0.28 15.98
C SER A 66 -19.87 -1.17 14.77
N GLU A 67 -19.21 -2.29 14.74
CA GLU A 67 -19.43 -3.40 13.81
C GLU A 67 -18.71 -4.64 14.36
N ARG A 68 -19.11 -5.85 13.96
CA ARG A 68 -18.34 -7.06 14.27
C ARG A 68 -18.67 -8.20 13.33
N LEU A 69 -17.62 -8.80 12.79
CA LEU A 69 -17.65 -10.11 12.13
C LEU A 69 -16.93 -11.16 12.99
N ASP A 70 -17.31 -12.42 12.85
CA ASP A 70 -16.51 -13.54 13.38
C ASP A 70 -15.50 -14.03 12.33
N ALA A 71 -14.60 -14.93 12.74
CA ALA A 71 -13.57 -15.49 11.86
C ALA A 71 -14.13 -16.30 10.66
N ARG A 72 -15.43 -16.63 10.68
CA ARG A 72 -16.14 -17.30 9.57
C ARG A 72 -16.88 -16.30 8.67
N GLY A 73 -16.73 -14.99 8.92
CA GLY A 73 -17.39 -13.93 8.16
C GLY A 73 -18.87 -13.75 8.51
N ARG A 74 -19.39 -14.32 9.63
CA ARG A 74 -20.77 -14.09 10.07
C ARG A 74 -20.85 -12.75 10.79
N ILE A 75 -21.91 -12.01 10.50
CA ILE A 75 -22.19 -10.73 11.15
C ILE A 75 -22.67 -11.00 12.59
N LEU A 76 -21.89 -10.55 13.58
CA LEU A 76 -22.26 -10.57 15.00
C LEU A 76 -22.89 -9.24 15.42
N LEU A 77 -22.41 -8.14 14.86
CA LEU A 77 -22.96 -6.80 15.05
C LEU A 77 -22.97 -6.09 13.68
N PRO A 78 -24.12 -5.62 13.19
CA PRO A 78 -24.20 -4.83 11.97
C PRO A 78 -23.35 -3.56 12.04
N LEU A 79 -22.90 -3.07 10.89
CA LEU A 79 -22.19 -1.80 10.79
C LEU A 79 -23.10 -0.64 11.18
N ASP A 80 -22.64 0.21 12.08
CA ASP A 80 -23.28 1.49 12.38
C ASP A 80 -22.84 2.53 11.34
N GLU A 81 -23.73 2.79 10.38
CA GLU A 81 -23.45 3.71 9.29
C GLU A 81 -23.35 5.18 9.73
N ASP A 82 -24.04 5.56 10.79
CA ASP A 82 -23.98 6.94 11.29
C ASP A 82 -22.67 7.21 12.04
N GLU A 83 -22.14 6.21 12.74
CA GLU A 83 -20.78 6.29 13.28
C GLU A 83 -19.74 6.40 12.15
N VAL A 84 -19.91 5.70 11.02
CA VAL A 84 -19.01 5.84 9.85
C VAL A 84 -19.06 7.28 9.30
N ARG A 85 -20.26 7.86 9.10
CA ARG A 85 -20.41 9.24 8.63
C ARG A 85 -19.77 10.24 9.58
N THR A 86 -19.96 10.05 10.87
CA THR A 86 -19.37 10.87 11.93
C THR A 86 -17.85 10.77 11.93
N ALA A 87 -17.30 9.56 11.81
CA ALA A 87 -15.87 9.32 11.75
C ALA A 87 -15.23 9.99 10.52
N LEU A 88 -15.84 9.86 9.33
CA LEU A 88 -15.37 10.52 8.11
C LEU A 88 -15.33 12.05 8.27
N LYS A 89 -16.39 12.65 8.81
CA LYS A 89 -16.45 14.08 9.07
C LYS A 89 -15.35 14.51 10.04
N THR A 90 -15.20 13.81 11.16
CA THR A 90 -14.17 14.12 12.17
C THR A 90 -12.75 14.01 11.59
N LEU A 91 -12.45 12.96 10.81
CA LEU A 91 -11.15 12.80 10.16
C LEU A 91 -10.86 13.94 9.18
N HIS A 92 -11.86 14.37 8.42
CA HIS A 92 -11.72 15.51 7.52
C HIS A 92 -11.46 16.81 8.27
N GLU A 93 -12.20 17.07 9.35
CA GLU A 93 -11.99 18.24 10.23
C GLU A 93 -10.60 18.24 10.89
N LEU A 94 -10.04 17.07 11.16
CA LEU A 94 -8.67 16.88 11.66
C LEU A 94 -7.61 17.00 10.56
N GLY A 95 -8.01 17.25 9.32
CA GLY A 95 -7.11 17.47 8.18
C GLY A 95 -6.56 16.20 7.54
N ALA A 96 -7.23 15.06 7.70
CA ALA A 96 -6.84 13.86 6.95
C ALA A 96 -7.15 14.02 5.46
N GLU A 97 -6.18 13.67 4.62
CA GLU A 97 -6.26 13.75 3.16
C GLU A 97 -6.74 12.43 2.54
N ALA A 98 -6.39 11.31 3.15
CA ALA A 98 -6.79 9.97 2.72
C ALA A 98 -7.39 9.19 3.89
N VAL A 99 -8.27 8.24 3.61
CA VAL A 99 -8.91 7.40 4.62
C VAL A 99 -8.68 5.91 4.34
N VAL A 100 -8.36 5.18 5.39
CA VAL A 100 -8.28 3.72 5.42
C VAL A 100 -9.52 3.17 6.10
N ILE A 101 -10.17 2.19 5.49
CA ILE A 101 -11.24 1.40 6.08
C ILE A 101 -10.67 0.01 6.32
N HIS A 102 -10.62 -0.40 7.60
CA HIS A 102 -10.01 -1.64 8.02
C HIS A 102 -10.78 -2.26 9.19
N PHE A 103 -11.55 -3.33 8.90
CA PHE A 103 -12.36 -4.01 9.89
C PHE A 103 -11.86 -5.43 10.18
N LEU A 104 -12.13 -5.86 11.39
CA LEU A 104 -11.79 -7.21 11.83
C LEU A 104 -12.49 -8.26 10.96
N HIS A 105 -11.73 -9.30 10.56
CA HIS A 105 -12.21 -10.41 9.73
C HIS A 105 -12.76 -10.04 8.34
N ALA A 106 -12.47 -8.85 7.82
CA ALA A 106 -12.89 -8.43 6.48
C ALA A 106 -12.29 -9.31 5.35
N TYR A 107 -11.21 -10.04 5.62
CA TYR A 107 -10.66 -11.04 4.71
C TYR A 107 -11.65 -12.18 4.41
N ALA A 108 -12.48 -12.56 5.40
CA ALA A 108 -13.47 -13.61 5.28
C ALA A 108 -14.79 -13.09 4.66
N ASN A 109 -15.18 -11.85 5.03
CA ASN A 109 -16.37 -11.20 4.51
C ASN A 109 -16.17 -9.68 4.47
N PRO A 110 -16.00 -9.07 3.29
CA PRO A 110 -15.71 -7.64 3.16
C PRO A 110 -16.96 -6.74 3.24
N VAL A 111 -18.15 -7.28 3.53
CA VAL A 111 -19.43 -6.56 3.40
C VAL A 111 -19.46 -5.24 4.17
N HIS A 112 -18.92 -5.18 5.40
CA HIS A 112 -18.89 -3.96 6.20
C HIS A 112 -17.87 -2.94 5.65
N GLU A 113 -16.68 -3.38 5.20
CA GLU A 113 -15.72 -2.48 4.55
C GLU A 113 -16.26 -1.92 3.23
N GLN A 114 -16.91 -2.75 2.42
CA GLN A 114 -17.53 -2.31 1.17
C GLN A 114 -18.64 -1.29 1.45
N ARG A 115 -19.49 -1.55 2.45
CA ARG A 115 -20.56 -0.62 2.83
C ARG A 115 -20.02 0.70 3.37
N ALA A 116 -19.01 0.66 4.23
CA ALA A 116 -18.34 1.86 4.72
C ALA A 116 -17.67 2.66 3.57
N ALA A 117 -17.11 1.96 2.58
CA ALA A 117 -16.52 2.59 1.41
C ALA A 117 -17.56 3.27 0.50
N GLU A 118 -18.77 2.69 0.34
CA GLU A 118 -19.87 3.35 -0.36
C GLU A 118 -20.24 4.67 0.31
N ILE A 119 -20.34 4.67 1.65
CA ILE A 119 -20.59 5.87 2.44
C ILE A 119 -19.44 6.87 2.26
N ALA A 120 -18.19 6.41 2.30
CA ALA A 120 -17.02 7.25 2.12
C ALA A 120 -16.98 7.90 0.73
N ARG A 121 -17.30 7.18 -0.35
CA ARG A 121 -17.31 7.74 -1.71
C ARG A 121 -18.22 8.95 -1.88
N THR A 122 -19.29 9.06 -1.07
CA THR A 122 -20.22 10.19 -1.10
C THR A 122 -19.89 11.29 -0.09
N ASN A 123 -19.06 11.00 0.91
CA ASN A 123 -18.79 11.92 2.03
C ASN A 123 -17.31 12.31 2.18
N TRP A 124 -16.39 11.68 1.44
CA TRP A 124 -14.95 11.96 1.50
C TRP A 124 -14.51 12.83 0.32
N PRO A 125 -14.04 14.06 0.56
CA PRO A 125 -13.90 15.07 -0.51
C PRO A 125 -12.75 14.78 -1.49
N THR A 126 -11.68 14.10 -1.06
CA THR A 126 -10.49 13.87 -1.91
C THR A 126 -10.62 12.64 -2.80
N GLY A 127 -11.52 11.72 -2.48
CA GLY A 127 -11.66 10.44 -3.16
C GLY A 127 -10.56 9.41 -2.85
N PHE A 128 -9.56 9.74 -2.03
CA PHE A 128 -8.51 8.81 -1.62
C PHE A 128 -9.00 7.90 -0.48
N ILE A 129 -9.53 6.75 -0.87
CA ILE A 129 -10.13 5.75 0.03
C ILE A 129 -9.42 4.42 -0.21
N SER A 130 -8.82 3.86 0.84
CA SER A 130 -8.16 2.56 0.84
C SER A 130 -8.98 1.56 1.65
N ILE A 131 -9.40 0.47 1.01
CA ILE A 131 -10.18 -0.61 1.62
C ILE A 131 -9.23 -1.78 1.86
N SER A 132 -9.06 -2.20 3.10
CA SER A 132 -8.04 -3.17 3.46
C SER A 132 -8.23 -4.52 2.76
N SER A 133 -9.44 -5.01 2.64
CA SER A 133 -9.77 -6.28 1.98
C SER A 133 -9.61 -6.27 0.46
N ASP A 134 -9.63 -5.09 -0.18
CA ASP A 134 -9.40 -4.96 -1.62
C ASP A 134 -7.90 -4.91 -1.95
N ILE A 135 -7.08 -4.46 -0.99
CA ILE A 135 -5.63 -4.31 -1.17
C ILE A 135 -4.92 -5.62 -0.81
N LEU A 136 -5.27 -6.23 0.33
CA LEU A 136 -4.63 -7.44 0.83
C LEU A 136 -5.66 -8.31 1.58
N ARG A 137 -5.89 -9.54 1.11
CA ARG A 137 -6.81 -10.50 1.76
C ARG A 137 -6.06 -11.46 2.69
N GLU A 138 -5.34 -10.91 3.64
CA GLU A 138 -4.64 -11.69 4.66
C GLU A 138 -5.47 -11.85 5.94
N VAL A 139 -5.28 -13.00 6.61
CA VAL A 139 -5.97 -13.31 7.87
C VAL A 139 -5.57 -12.33 8.97
N ARG A 140 -4.29 -11.92 8.98
CA ARG A 140 -3.71 -11.09 10.05
C ARG A 140 -4.12 -9.63 9.87
N GLU A 141 -4.66 -9.04 10.91
CA GLU A 141 -5.14 -7.67 10.92
C GLU A 141 -4.01 -6.65 10.74
N PHE A 142 -2.85 -6.89 11.37
CA PHE A 142 -1.72 -5.96 11.29
C PHE A 142 -1.20 -5.84 9.86
N GLU A 143 -0.91 -6.96 9.20
CA GLU A 143 -0.41 -6.98 7.83
C GLU A 143 -1.39 -6.33 6.86
N ARG A 144 -2.69 -6.62 7.02
CA ARG A 144 -3.74 -6.04 6.18
C ARG A 144 -3.91 -4.54 6.44
N GLY A 145 -3.93 -4.13 7.70
CA GLY A 145 -4.08 -2.73 8.11
C GLY A 145 -2.86 -1.88 7.76
N SER A 146 -1.63 -2.37 7.99
CA SER A 146 -0.40 -1.67 7.66
C SER A 146 -0.23 -1.51 6.14
N THR A 147 -0.52 -2.54 5.35
CA THR A 147 -0.49 -2.46 3.89
C THR A 147 -1.50 -1.45 3.36
N ALA A 148 -2.72 -1.41 3.92
CA ALA A 148 -3.73 -0.42 3.56
C ALA A 148 -3.32 0.99 4.00
N ALA A 149 -2.65 1.15 5.14
CA ALA A 149 -2.11 2.42 5.60
C ALA A 149 -1.02 2.94 4.66
N VAL A 150 -0.06 2.10 4.25
CA VAL A 150 0.95 2.46 3.23
C VAL A 150 0.28 2.85 1.92
N ASN A 151 -0.75 2.11 1.49
CA ASN A 151 -1.49 2.44 0.28
C ASN A 151 -2.08 3.85 0.33
N ALA A 152 -2.84 4.16 1.38
CA ALA A 152 -3.44 5.49 1.57
C ALA A 152 -2.38 6.59 1.66
N TYR A 153 -1.28 6.32 2.36
CA TYR A 153 -0.20 7.27 2.61
C TYR A 153 0.50 7.73 1.33
N VAL A 154 0.72 6.83 0.36
CA VAL A 154 1.42 7.15 -0.88
C VAL A 154 0.47 7.50 -2.04
N GLN A 155 -0.83 7.25 -1.89
CA GLN A 155 -1.80 7.36 -2.98
C GLN A 155 -1.88 8.76 -3.60
N PRO A 156 -2.01 9.87 -2.85
CA PRO A 156 -2.12 11.20 -3.46
C PRO A 156 -0.88 11.59 -4.26
N VAL A 157 0.31 11.30 -3.71
CA VAL A 157 1.59 11.64 -4.35
C VAL A 157 1.78 10.86 -5.65
N LEU A 158 1.58 9.53 -5.60
CA LEU A 158 1.76 8.68 -6.79
C LEU A 158 0.69 8.95 -7.85
N SER A 159 -0.58 9.15 -7.45
CA SER A 159 -1.66 9.46 -8.39
C SER A 159 -1.38 10.74 -9.18
N SER A 160 -0.98 11.81 -8.49
CA SER A 160 -0.61 13.08 -9.13
C SER A 160 0.59 12.93 -10.08
N TYR A 161 1.58 12.14 -9.69
CA TYR A 161 2.76 11.88 -10.50
C TYR A 161 2.42 11.10 -11.78
N LEU A 162 1.68 10.00 -11.65
CA LEU A 162 1.31 9.15 -12.78
C LEU A 162 0.39 9.88 -13.76
N SER A 163 -0.56 10.69 -13.27
CA SER A 163 -1.40 11.52 -14.12
C SER A 163 -0.54 12.43 -15.01
N ARG A 164 0.38 13.19 -14.40
CA ARG A 164 1.24 14.12 -15.16
C ARG A 164 2.11 13.41 -16.22
N ILE A 165 2.60 12.19 -15.96
CA ILE A 165 3.36 11.44 -16.98
C ILE A 165 2.43 10.96 -18.07
N SER A 166 1.27 10.41 -17.72
CA SER A 166 0.28 9.94 -18.71
C SER A 166 -0.16 11.06 -19.65
N ASP A 167 -0.46 12.24 -19.09
CA ASP A 167 -0.86 13.42 -19.87
C ASP A 167 0.24 13.83 -20.86
N ARG A 168 1.49 13.91 -20.41
CA ARG A 168 2.63 14.24 -21.26
C ARG A 168 2.90 13.21 -22.37
N LEU A 169 2.69 11.93 -22.07
CA LEU A 169 2.82 10.87 -23.08
C LEU A 169 1.71 10.99 -24.15
N GLN A 170 0.48 11.28 -23.73
CA GLN A 170 -0.64 11.54 -24.65
C GLN A 170 -0.39 12.77 -25.52
N GLU A 171 0.09 13.87 -24.94
CA GLU A 171 0.48 15.09 -25.67
C GLU A 171 1.60 14.81 -26.69
N ALA A 172 2.51 13.87 -26.37
CA ALA A 172 3.56 13.42 -27.29
C ALA A 172 3.08 12.41 -28.35
N GLY A 173 1.79 12.07 -28.38
CA GLY A 173 1.18 11.18 -29.37
C GLY A 173 1.27 9.68 -28.99
N PHE A 174 1.59 9.34 -27.73
CA PHE A 174 1.57 7.96 -27.29
C PHE A 174 0.12 7.53 -26.95
N GLY A 175 -0.44 6.63 -27.78
CA GLY A 175 -1.84 6.21 -27.74
C GLY A 175 -2.15 4.98 -26.88
N HIS A 176 -1.20 4.53 -26.04
CA HIS A 176 -1.36 3.35 -25.18
C HIS A 176 -1.29 3.72 -23.70
N ASP A 177 -1.70 2.79 -22.83
CA ASP A 177 -1.56 2.96 -21.37
C ASP A 177 -0.09 2.95 -20.94
N LEU A 178 0.27 3.87 -20.06
CA LEU A 178 1.54 3.80 -19.33
C LEU A 178 1.51 2.58 -18.39
N LEU A 179 2.49 1.71 -18.51
CA LEU A 179 2.71 0.59 -17.60
C LEU A 179 3.66 1.00 -16.47
N VAL A 180 3.35 0.60 -15.26
CA VAL A 180 4.14 0.89 -14.05
C VAL A 180 4.62 -0.43 -13.45
N MET A 181 5.91 -0.50 -13.12
CA MET A 181 6.51 -1.66 -12.47
C MET A 181 5.96 -1.86 -11.05
N GLN A 182 5.76 -3.12 -10.69
CA GLN A 182 5.39 -3.54 -9.33
C GLN A 182 6.63 -4.02 -8.55
N GLY A 183 6.52 -4.01 -7.22
CA GLY A 183 7.56 -4.54 -6.33
C GLY A 183 7.79 -6.06 -6.41
N ASN A 184 6.90 -6.79 -7.09
CA ASN A 184 7.05 -8.22 -7.39
C ASN A 184 7.64 -8.51 -8.78
N GLY A 185 8.03 -7.47 -9.55
CA GLY A 185 8.56 -7.60 -10.91
C GLY A 185 7.51 -7.63 -12.02
N GLY A 186 6.21 -7.59 -11.68
CA GLY A 186 5.12 -7.45 -12.64
C GLY A 186 4.89 -6.01 -13.08
N THR A 187 3.83 -5.78 -13.88
CA THR A 187 3.41 -4.44 -14.32
C THR A 187 1.93 -4.21 -14.10
N LEU A 188 1.55 -2.96 -13.89
CA LEU A 188 0.18 -2.46 -13.81
C LEU A 188 0.00 -1.30 -14.79
N THR A 189 -1.23 -1.06 -15.24
CA THR A 189 -1.55 0.22 -15.90
C THR A 189 -1.47 1.38 -14.90
N ALA A 190 -1.12 2.58 -15.37
CA ALA A 190 -1.04 3.76 -14.49
C ALA A 190 -2.32 4.01 -13.68
N PRO A 191 -3.55 3.87 -14.23
CA PRO A 191 -4.78 3.96 -13.43
C PRO A 191 -4.91 2.88 -12.34
N ALA A 192 -4.42 1.66 -12.58
CA ALA A 192 -4.43 0.60 -11.57
C ALA A 192 -3.40 0.88 -10.47
N ALA A 193 -2.18 1.31 -10.84
CA ALA A 193 -1.14 1.71 -9.90
C ALA A 193 -1.57 2.91 -9.04
N ALA A 194 -2.31 3.87 -9.59
CA ALA A 194 -2.85 5.00 -8.84
C ALA A 194 -3.91 4.60 -7.80
N ARG A 195 -4.64 3.50 -8.02
CA ARG A 195 -5.59 2.95 -7.03
C ARG A 195 -4.91 2.09 -5.96
N GLN A 196 -3.86 1.37 -6.33
CA GLN A 196 -3.13 0.47 -5.44
C GLN A 196 -1.61 0.78 -5.47
N PRO A 197 -1.21 2.00 -5.09
CA PRO A 197 0.18 2.45 -5.14
C PRO A 197 1.13 1.64 -4.26
N VAL A 198 0.65 0.97 -3.22
CA VAL A 198 1.46 0.07 -2.38
C VAL A 198 2.15 -1.02 -3.21
N GLN A 199 1.57 -1.44 -4.33
CA GLN A 199 2.18 -2.44 -5.22
C GLN A 199 3.41 -1.91 -5.96
N THR A 200 3.62 -0.59 -6.02
CA THR A 200 4.80 0.02 -6.67
C THR A 200 5.97 0.25 -5.71
N VAL A 201 5.76 0.01 -4.42
CA VAL A 201 6.83 0.12 -3.41
C VAL A 201 7.93 -0.89 -3.76
N MET A 202 9.19 -0.43 -3.77
CA MET A 202 10.37 -1.20 -4.17
C MET A 202 10.36 -1.67 -5.65
N SER A 203 9.59 -1.04 -6.53
CA SER A 203 9.56 -1.41 -7.95
C SER A 203 10.87 -1.19 -8.70
N GLY A 204 11.70 -0.23 -8.28
CA GLY A 204 13.04 0.00 -8.85
C GLY A 204 13.96 -1.21 -8.65
N PRO A 205 14.27 -1.63 -7.41
CA PRO A 205 15.02 -2.83 -7.12
C PRO A 205 14.46 -4.09 -7.79
N ALA A 206 13.13 -4.26 -7.80
CA ALA A 206 12.48 -5.39 -8.46
C ALA A 206 12.74 -5.41 -9.98
N ALA A 207 12.65 -4.26 -10.64
CA ALA A 207 12.98 -4.12 -12.06
C ALA A 207 14.45 -4.46 -12.34
N GLY A 208 15.37 -4.00 -11.48
CA GLY A 208 16.79 -4.33 -11.55
C GLY A 208 17.06 -5.83 -11.45
N ALA A 209 16.39 -6.52 -10.52
CA ALA A 209 16.50 -7.97 -10.37
C ALA A 209 15.98 -8.74 -11.59
N VAL A 210 14.85 -8.32 -12.16
CA VAL A 210 14.30 -8.92 -13.39
C VAL A 210 15.25 -8.71 -14.58
N ALA A 211 15.80 -7.51 -14.75
CA ALA A 211 16.77 -7.21 -15.79
C ALA A 211 18.07 -8.02 -15.63
N ALA A 212 18.59 -8.14 -14.41
CA ALA A 212 19.76 -8.93 -14.10
C ALA A 212 19.56 -10.43 -14.41
N ALA A 213 18.40 -10.97 -14.07
CA ALA A 213 18.04 -12.36 -14.40
C ALA A 213 18.04 -12.59 -15.91
N HIS A 214 17.45 -11.68 -16.69
CA HIS A 214 17.40 -11.76 -18.14
C HIS A 214 18.79 -11.69 -18.78
N ILE A 215 19.63 -10.73 -18.37
CA ILE A 215 21.00 -10.57 -18.88
C ILE A 215 21.86 -11.77 -18.48
N GLY A 216 21.72 -12.26 -17.24
CA GLY A 216 22.43 -13.46 -16.78
C GLY A 216 22.13 -14.67 -17.66
N GLN A 217 20.85 -14.92 -17.91
CA GLN A 217 20.42 -16.03 -18.78
C GLN A 217 20.99 -15.91 -20.20
N GLN A 218 20.96 -14.72 -20.80
CA GLN A 218 21.56 -14.49 -22.13
C GLN A 218 23.07 -14.69 -22.13
N SER A 219 23.73 -14.50 -20.99
CA SER A 219 25.17 -14.67 -20.81
C SER A 219 25.56 -16.08 -20.36
N GLY A 220 24.59 -16.99 -20.18
CA GLY A 220 24.82 -18.37 -19.77
C GLY A 220 24.99 -18.57 -18.27
N PHE A 221 24.51 -17.61 -17.43
CA PHE A 221 24.56 -17.66 -15.98
C PHE A 221 23.15 -17.67 -15.39
N ASP A 222 22.70 -18.80 -14.86
CA ASP A 222 21.38 -18.95 -14.25
C ASP A 222 21.35 -18.59 -12.76
N ASN A 223 22.52 -18.56 -12.10
CA ASN A 223 22.65 -18.24 -10.69
C ASN A 223 23.56 -17.02 -10.52
N LEU A 224 23.03 -15.95 -9.95
CA LEU A 224 23.79 -14.71 -9.78
C LEU A 224 23.26 -13.90 -8.58
N ILE A 225 24.09 -12.96 -8.14
CA ILE A 225 23.73 -11.93 -7.18
C ILE A 225 23.74 -10.60 -7.95
N ALA A 226 22.58 -9.93 -7.97
CA ALA A 226 22.48 -8.59 -8.50
C ALA A 226 22.66 -7.57 -7.37
N CYS A 227 23.52 -6.58 -7.61
CA CYS A 227 23.80 -5.48 -6.70
C CYS A 227 23.43 -4.16 -7.37
N ASP A 228 22.53 -3.42 -6.78
CA ASP A 228 22.13 -2.08 -7.22
C ASP A 228 22.60 -1.06 -6.18
N MET A 229 23.54 -0.20 -6.58
CA MET A 229 24.10 0.84 -5.71
C MET A 229 23.69 2.21 -6.22
N GLY A 230 22.74 2.82 -5.51
CA GLY A 230 22.34 4.22 -5.71
C GLY A 230 23.09 5.19 -4.83
N GLY A 231 22.61 6.44 -4.78
CA GLY A 231 23.15 7.48 -3.90
C GLY A 231 22.69 7.37 -2.44
N THR A 232 21.61 6.63 -2.18
CA THR A 232 20.93 6.54 -0.87
C THR A 232 20.77 5.12 -0.35
N SER A 233 20.75 4.11 -1.26
CA SER A 233 20.54 2.72 -0.89
C SER A 233 21.49 1.79 -1.65
N PHE A 234 21.69 0.61 -1.09
CA PHE A 234 22.38 -0.52 -1.71
C PHE A 234 21.45 -1.73 -1.62
N ASP A 235 20.93 -2.16 -2.76
CA ASP A 235 19.99 -3.26 -2.85
C ASP A 235 20.69 -4.51 -3.41
N VAL A 236 20.43 -5.66 -2.79
CA VAL A 236 20.98 -6.95 -3.18
C VAL A 236 19.83 -7.91 -3.49
N SER A 237 19.90 -8.54 -4.66
CA SER A 237 18.92 -9.55 -5.08
C SER A 237 19.62 -10.86 -5.43
N VAL A 238 19.07 -11.96 -4.93
CA VAL A 238 19.55 -13.32 -5.24
C VAL A 238 18.69 -13.91 -6.36
N ILE A 239 19.33 -14.41 -7.40
CA ILE A 239 18.68 -15.04 -8.55
C ILE A 239 19.18 -16.47 -8.65
N VAL A 240 18.24 -17.43 -8.64
CA VAL A 240 18.55 -18.87 -8.73
C VAL A 240 17.71 -19.47 -9.86
N GLY A 241 18.37 -20.22 -10.75
CA GLY A 241 17.69 -20.79 -11.92
C GLY A 241 17.04 -19.72 -12.81
N ALA A 242 17.74 -18.59 -13.03
CA ALA A 242 17.25 -17.41 -13.75
C ALA A 242 15.95 -16.78 -13.18
N THR A 243 15.63 -17.08 -11.92
CA THR A 243 14.42 -16.55 -11.25
C THR A 243 14.82 -15.74 -10.01
N PRO A 244 14.42 -14.45 -9.92
CA PRO A 244 14.63 -13.66 -8.72
C PRO A 244 13.86 -14.23 -7.51
N SER A 245 14.48 -14.21 -6.34
CA SER A 245 13.81 -14.59 -5.10
C SER A 245 12.78 -13.52 -4.71
N LEU A 246 11.57 -13.95 -4.37
CA LEU A 246 10.49 -13.07 -3.89
C LEU A 246 10.31 -13.24 -2.38
N SER A 247 10.12 -12.14 -1.67
CA SER A 247 9.68 -12.12 -0.28
C SER A 247 8.26 -11.57 -0.20
N ALA A 248 7.40 -12.23 0.59
CA ALA A 248 6.05 -11.75 0.87
C ALA A 248 6.02 -10.64 1.93
N GLU A 249 7.10 -10.48 2.69
CA GLU A 249 7.19 -9.54 3.80
C GLU A 249 8.32 -8.54 3.56
N LYS A 250 8.07 -7.28 3.91
CA LYS A 250 9.10 -6.22 3.94
C LYS A 250 8.95 -5.40 5.20
N ASP A 251 10.07 -5.18 5.84
CA ASP A 251 10.24 -4.13 6.85
C ASP A 251 10.72 -2.87 6.12
N LEU A 252 9.93 -1.79 6.20
CA LEU A 252 10.19 -0.48 5.61
C LEU A 252 10.37 0.59 6.69
#